data_691c4ef3a454b77a0f9072c83ffaee88
#
_entry.id   691c4ef3a454b77a0f9072c83ffaee88
#
_cell.length_a   1.000
_cell.length_b   1.000
_cell.length_c   1.000
_cell.angle_alpha   90.00
_cell.angle_beta   90.00
_cell.angle_gamma   90.00
#
_symmetry.space_group_name_H-M   'P 1'
#
loop_
_entity.id
_entity.type
_entity.pdbx_description
1 polymer ?
#
loop_
_entity_poly.entity_id
_entity_poly.type
_entity_poly.pdbx_seq_one_letter_code
_entity_poly.pdbx_strand_id
1 'polypeptide(L)'
;MENITNASDFVQNSLGKKTLVKLTNDEFYEGTLISIDGAFNLYLIDTKLVTEENEKDKDKDKEEKFYKNLFIRGNNVLYIAPFINK
;
A
#
# COMPACT_ATOMS: atom_id res chain seq x y z
N MET A 1 20.78 11.51 -14.47
CA MET A 1 20.44 11.39 -14.27
C MET A 1 19.56 11.22 -14.25
N GLU A 2 19.32 11.24 -14.30
CA GLU A 2 18.56 11.13 -14.30
C GLU A 2 17.63 10.57 -13.98
N ASN A 3 17.42 10.35 -13.66
CA ASN A 3 16.63 9.62 -13.34
C ASN A 3 15.74 10.09 -12.44
N ILE A 4 15.43 11.11 -12.45
CA ILE A 4 14.59 11.63 -11.71
C ILE A 4 13.31 11.33 -12.07
N THR A 5 12.58 10.58 -11.42
CA THR A 5 11.28 10.30 -11.79
C THR A 5 10.43 11.19 -11.04
N ASN A 6 9.56 11.89 -11.61
CA ASN A 6 8.70 12.76 -10.88
C ASN A 6 7.56 11.95 -10.32
N ALA A 7 6.73 12.53 -9.50
CA ALA A 7 5.65 11.83 -8.87
C ALA A 7 4.70 11.23 -9.86
N SER A 8 4.50 11.90 -10.96
CA SER A 8 3.58 11.40 -11.94
C SER A 8 4.08 10.13 -12.56
N ASP A 9 5.37 10.03 -12.80
CA ASP A 9 5.91 8.81 -13.37
C ASP A 9 5.81 7.68 -12.37
N PHE A 10 6.06 7.96 -11.12
CA PHE A 10 5.99 6.92 -10.12
C PHE A 10 4.58 6.39 -10.08
N VAL A 11 3.58 7.24 -10.08
CA VAL A 11 2.21 6.83 -10.01
C VAL A 11 1.86 5.99 -11.23
N GLN A 12 2.22 6.43 -12.41
CA GLN A 12 1.89 5.69 -13.58
C GLN A 12 2.53 4.33 -13.56
N ASN A 13 3.74 4.22 -13.06
CA ASN A 13 4.38 2.94 -13.04
C ASN A 13 3.87 2.03 -11.94
N SER A 14 3.18 2.57 -10.97
CA SER A 14 2.67 1.76 -9.90
C SER A 14 1.29 1.22 -10.17
N LEU A 15 0.58 1.79 -11.12
CA LEU A 15 -0.79 1.34 -11.36
C LEU A 15 -0.79 -0.09 -11.84
N GLY A 16 -1.67 -0.86 -11.32
CA GLY A 16 -1.76 -2.25 -11.70
C GLY A 16 -0.76 -3.15 -11.02
N LYS A 17 0.08 -2.61 -10.13
CA LYS A 17 1.09 -3.41 -9.51
C LYS A 17 0.92 -3.47 -8.03
N LYS A 18 1.52 -4.45 -7.39
CA LYS A 18 1.40 -4.59 -5.98
C LYS A 18 2.18 -3.48 -5.31
N THR A 19 1.58 -2.84 -4.38
CA THR A 19 2.13 -1.67 -3.75
C THR A 19 1.98 -1.77 -2.25
N LEU A 20 2.93 -1.22 -1.53
CA LEU A 20 2.88 -1.19 -0.09
C LEU A 20 2.54 0.22 0.33
N VAL A 21 1.57 0.38 1.20
CA VAL A 21 1.15 1.69 1.65
C VAL A 21 1.26 1.76 3.14
N LYS A 22 1.98 2.75 3.65
CA LYS A 22 2.07 2.94 5.07
C LYS A 22 1.17 4.07 5.46
N LEU A 23 0.36 3.88 6.48
CA LEU A 23 -0.55 4.90 6.94
C LEU A 23 -0.03 5.59 8.17
N THR A 24 -0.62 6.72 8.49
CA THR A 24 -0.17 7.52 9.62
C THR A 24 -0.42 6.84 10.95
N ASN A 25 -1.27 5.84 10.98
CA ASN A 25 -1.52 5.13 12.22
C ASN A 25 -0.64 3.91 12.34
N ASP A 26 0.41 3.85 11.55
CA ASP A 26 1.37 2.78 11.58
C ASP A 26 0.88 1.46 11.00
N GLU A 27 -0.20 1.47 10.31
CA GLU A 27 -0.64 0.28 9.63
C GLU A 27 -0.04 0.23 8.24
N PHE A 28 0.20 -0.96 7.74
CA PHE A 28 0.69 -1.13 6.40
C PHE A 28 -0.33 -1.93 5.63
N TYR A 29 -0.55 -1.57 4.38
CA TYR A 29 -1.43 -2.35 3.53
C TYR A 29 -0.64 -2.73 2.28
N GLU A 30 -0.86 -3.92 1.80
CA GLU A 30 -0.21 -4.39 0.61
C GLU A 30 -1.28 -4.78 -0.37
N GLY A 31 -1.36 -4.22 -1.48
CA GLY A 31 -2.40 -4.53 -2.46
C GLY A 31 -2.08 -4.00 -3.83
N THR A 32 -2.97 -4.22 -4.78
CA THR A 32 -2.74 -3.77 -6.13
C THR A 32 -3.36 -2.39 -6.29
N LEU A 33 -2.56 -1.43 -6.68
CA LEU A 33 -3.01 -0.07 -6.80
C LEU A 33 -3.73 0.10 -8.10
N ILE A 34 -4.99 0.50 -8.07
CA ILE A 34 -5.78 0.67 -9.26
C ILE A 34 -5.85 2.12 -9.66
N SER A 35 -5.99 3.02 -8.75
CA SER A 35 -6.00 4.41 -9.11
C SER A 35 -5.54 5.29 -7.95
N ILE A 36 -5.13 6.48 -8.27
CA ILE A 36 -4.66 7.40 -7.29
C ILE A 36 -4.98 8.75 -7.84
N ASP A 37 -5.46 9.67 -7.07
CA ASP A 37 -5.81 10.98 -7.60
C ASP A 37 -4.83 12.03 -7.06
N GLY A 38 -5.07 13.27 -7.40
CA GLY A 38 -4.15 14.33 -7.04
C GLY A 38 -4.01 14.58 -5.56
N ALA A 39 -4.93 14.13 -4.75
CA ALA A 39 -4.82 14.27 -3.33
C ALA A 39 -4.28 13.01 -2.70
N PHE A 40 -3.79 12.09 -3.50
CA PHE A 40 -3.25 10.85 -3.05
C PHE A 40 -4.30 9.96 -2.37
N ASN A 41 -5.53 10.07 -2.78
CA ASN A 41 -6.53 9.10 -2.35
C ASN A 41 -6.27 7.86 -3.21
N LEU A 42 -6.21 6.70 -2.59
CA LEU A 42 -5.84 5.49 -3.30
C LEU A 42 -6.97 4.49 -3.34
N TYR A 43 -7.03 3.76 -4.43
CA TYR A 43 -8.02 2.69 -4.55
C TYR A 43 -7.22 1.44 -4.82
N LEU A 44 -7.33 0.46 -3.93
CA LEU A 44 -6.57 -0.76 -4.07
C LEU A 44 -7.52 -1.95 -4.12
N ILE A 45 -7.06 -3.04 -4.70
CA ILE A 45 -7.86 -4.25 -4.68
C ILE A 45 -6.98 -5.37 -4.16
N ASP A 46 -7.59 -6.44 -3.73
CA ASP A 46 -6.89 -7.61 -3.24
C ASP A 46 -5.85 -7.19 -2.20
N THR A 47 -6.28 -6.44 -1.24
CA THR A 47 -5.39 -5.81 -0.29
C THR A 47 -5.37 -6.52 1.03
N LYS A 48 -4.23 -6.58 1.66
CA LYS A 48 -4.08 -7.24 2.90
C LYS A 48 -3.49 -6.31 3.90
N LEU A 49 -3.94 -6.34 5.14
CA LEU A 49 -3.37 -5.53 6.18
C LEU A 49 -2.18 -6.29 6.74
N VAL A 50 -1.06 -5.66 6.79
CA VAL A 50 0.15 -6.28 7.25
C VAL A 50 0.50 -5.67 8.59
N THR A 51 0.72 -6.51 9.59
CA THR A 51 1.08 -5.93 10.85
C THR A 51 2.43 -6.43 11.21
N GLU A 52 3.26 -5.59 11.71
CA GLU A 52 4.49 -6.00 11.97
C GLU A 52 4.70 -6.73 13.19
N GLU A 53 4.00 -6.56 14.15
CA GLU A 53 4.21 -7.24 15.26
C GLU A 53 3.86 -8.56 15.25
N ASN A 54 3.45 -9.07 14.25
CA ASN A 54 3.08 -10.35 14.16
C ASN A 54 4.13 -11.25 14.33
N GLU A 55 5.30 -10.95 14.08
CA GLU A 55 6.23 -11.84 14.13
C GLU A 55 6.35 -12.51 15.40
N LYS A 56 6.25 -12.00 16.44
CA LYS A 56 6.31 -12.62 17.58
C LYS A 56 5.22 -13.44 17.91
N ASP A 57 4.18 -13.18 17.73
CA ASP A 57 3.06 -13.93 18.04
C ASP A 57 2.60 -14.74 17.11
N LYS A 58 3.15 -15.11 16.29
CA LYS A 58 2.62 -15.81 15.31
C LYS A 58 1.76 -16.80 15.72
N ASP A 59 1.31 -16.92 16.64
CA ASP A 59 0.53 -17.94 16.91
C ASP A 59 -0.68 -17.86 16.56
N LYS A 60 -0.94 -17.66 16.13
CA LYS A 60 -2.04 -17.75 15.94
C LYS A 60 -3.11 -17.26 15.62
N ASP A 61 -3.83 -17.27 15.76
CA ASP A 61 -4.97 -16.75 15.46
C ASP A 61 -4.91 -15.54 14.93
N LYS A 62 -3.99 -15.07 14.37
CA LYS A 62 -3.97 -13.94 13.77
C LYS A 62 -4.83 -13.89 12.75
N GLU A 63 -5.79 -13.32 12.56
CA GLU A 63 -6.60 -13.19 11.46
C GLU A 63 -6.10 -12.25 10.53
N GLU A 64 -5.70 -12.49 9.40
CA GLU A 64 -5.31 -11.55 8.41
C GLU A 64 -6.49 -10.90 7.86
N LYS A 65 -6.55 -9.64 7.72
CA LYS A 65 -7.66 -8.96 7.15
C LYS A 65 -7.43 -8.71 5.70
N PHE A 66 -8.32 -9.18 4.87
CA PHE A 66 -8.24 -8.96 3.46
C PHE A 66 -9.36 -8.11 2.97
N TYR A 67 -9.11 -7.20 2.06
CA TYR A 67 -10.11 -6.34 1.51
C TYR A 67 -10.09 -6.49 0.00
N LYS A 68 -11.21 -6.86 -0.61
CA LYS A 68 -11.28 -6.98 -2.00
C LYS A 68 -11.16 -5.65 -2.60
N ASN A 69 -11.71 -4.61 -2.02
CA ASN A 69 -11.62 -3.27 -2.51
C ASN A 69 -11.34 -2.38 -1.33
N LEU A 70 -10.37 -1.52 -1.40
CA LEU A 70 -10.07 -0.65 -0.30
C LEU A 70 -9.75 0.74 -0.80
N PHE A 71 -10.40 1.74 -0.21
CA PHE A 71 -10.14 3.11 -0.59
C PHE A 71 -9.46 3.78 0.59
N ILE A 72 -8.33 4.40 0.39
CA ILE A 72 -7.60 5.03 1.46
C ILE A 72 -7.49 6.51 1.17
N ARG A 73 -7.87 7.34 2.12
CA ARG A 73 -7.83 8.77 1.92
C ARG A 73 -6.42 9.26 2.01
N GLY A 74 -6.07 10.19 1.18
CA GLY A 74 -4.72 10.70 1.12
C GLY A 74 -4.22 11.23 2.44
N ASN A 75 -5.09 11.80 3.25
CA ASN A 75 -4.68 12.33 4.51
C ASN A 75 -4.13 11.27 5.42
N ASN A 76 -4.42 10.03 5.21
CA ASN A 76 -3.95 8.96 6.05
C ASN A 76 -2.74 8.25 5.50
N VAL A 77 -2.29 8.65 4.35
CA VAL A 77 -1.18 7.95 3.71
C VAL A 77 0.12 8.59 4.12
N LEU A 78 1.02 7.81 4.69
CA LEU A 78 2.31 8.35 5.05
C LEU A 78 3.26 8.18 3.89
N TYR A 79 3.29 7.03 3.25
CA TYR A 79 4.06 6.87 2.04
C TYR A 79 3.57 5.65 1.27
N ILE A 80 3.96 5.57 0.03
CA ILE A 80 3.62 4.48 -0.85
C ILE A 80 4.91 3.99 -1.43
N ALA A 81 5.08 2.71 -1.51
CA ALA A 81 6.31 2.15 -2.06
C ALA A 81 5.99 0.92 -2.89
N PRO A 82 6.79 0.60 -3.85
CA PRO A 82 6.54 -0.61 -4.62
C PRO A 82 6.80 -1.80 -3.73
N PHE A 83 6.04 -2.85 -3.94
CA PHE A 83 6.22 -4.03 -3.15
C PHE A 83 7.25 -4.89 -3.82
N ILE A 84 8.31 -5.19 -3.14
CA ILE A 84 9.33 -5.99 -3.74
C ILE A 84 9.22 -7.37 -3.24
N ASN A 85 9.02 -8.30 -4.14
CA ASN A 85 8.82 -9.64 -3.77
C ASN A 85 10.09 -10.33 -3.94
N LYS A 86 10.79 -10.69 -2.95
CA LYS A 86 11.97 -11.37 -3.13
C LYS A 86 11.85 -12.72 -2.93
#